data_dbd2e62d37eacec194264a2cfd0557d6
#
_entry.id   dbd2e62d37eacec194264a2cfd0557d6
#
_cell.length_a   1.000
_cell.length_b   1.000
_cell.length_c   1.000
_cell.angle_alpha   90.00
_cell.angle_beta   90.00
_cell.angle_gamma   90.00
#
_symmetry.space_group_name_H-M   'P 1'
#
loop_
_entity.id
_entity.type
_entity.pdbx_description
1 polymer ?
#
loop_
_entity_poly.entity_id
_entity_poly.type
_entity_poly.pdbx_seq_one_letter_code
_entity_poly.pdbx_strand_id
1 'polypeptide(L)'
;MENIIYTELRRRGFNVDVGVVEKRNNLNNGKKDYKQLEIDFVVNKGSDKYYIQSAYSIEDNNKKEQELQSLLNVGDNFKKIVIVYDHFIKWQDDNGIIYMSIYDFLLNENSLKEA
;
A
#
# COMPACT_ATOMS: atom_id res chain seq x y z
N MET A 1 11.19 -9.87 1.09
CA MET A 1 9.72 -9.73 0.96
C MET A 1 9.31 -8.83 -0.19
N GLU A 2 9.78 -7.60 -0.18
CA GLU A 2 9.45 -6.63 -1.24
C GLU A 2 9.89 -7.10 -2.63
N ASN A 3 10.98 -7.82 -2.73
CA ASN A 3 11.48 -8.37 -4.01
C ASN A 3 10.50 -9.34 -4.67
N ILE A 4 9.80 -10.15 -3.89
CA ILE A 4 8.81 -11.09 -4.42
C ILE A 4 7.64 -10.33 -5.03
N ILE A 5 7.14 -9.31 -4.32
CA ILE A 5 6.05 -8.46 -4.79
C ILE A 5 6.47 -7.70 -6.04
N TYR A 6 7.64 -7.07 -6.01
CA TYR A 6 8.20 -6.33 -7.15
C TYR A 6 8.32 -7.23 -8.39
N THR A 7 8.94 -8.38 -8.24
CA THR A 7 9.16 -9.32 -9.35
C THR A 7 7.85 -9.77 -9.97
N GLU A 8 6.86 -10.10 -9.14
CA GLU A 8 5.54 -10.52 -9.62
C GLU A 8 4.79 -9.40 -10.33
N LEU A 9 4.86 -8.17 -9.81
CA LEU A 9 4.25 -7.01 -10.46
C LEU A 9 4.86 -6.75 -11.84
N ARG A 10 6.18 -6.82 -11.94
CA ARG A 10 6.88 -6.66 -13.22
C ARG A 10 6.52 -7.78 -14.21
N ARG A 11 6.43 -9.01 -13.73
CA ARG A 11 6.03 -10.16 -14.57
C ARG A 11 4.63 -9.94 -15.16
N ARG A 12 3.73 -9.34 -14.39
CA ARG A 12 2.36 -9.03 -14.85
C ARG A 12 2.28 -7.82 -15.78
N GLY A 13 3.39 -7.15 -16.04
CA GLY A 13 3.44 -6.01 -16.96
C GLY A 13 3.17 -4.65 -16.33
N PHE A 14 3.17 -4.54 -15.00
CA PHE A 14 3.03 -3.25 -14.32
C PHE A 14 4.32 -2.44 -14.38
N ASN A 15 4.17 -1.13 -14.55
CA ASN A 15 5.21 -0.17 -14.21
C ASN A 15 5.20 0.03 -12.71
N VAL A 16 6.37 -0.06 -12.06
CA VAL A 16 6.48 -0.03 -10.61
C VAL A 16 7.41 1.11 -10.18
N ASP A 17 6.88 2.00 -9.36
CA ASP A 17 7.62 3.13 -8.79
C ASP A 17 7.48 3.10 -7.26
N VAL A 18 8.38 3.81 -6.58
CA VAL A 18 8.23 4.12 -5.15
C VAL A 18 7.45 5.42 -5.03
N GLY A 19 6.45 5.44 -4.17
CA GLY A 19 5.65 6.64 -3.93
C GLY A 19 6.17 7.43 -2.73
N VAL A 20 6.00 8.75 -2.80
CA VAL A 20 6.27 9.66 -1.68
C VAL A 20 5.05 10.54 -1.48
N VAL A 21 4.56 10.59 -0.25
CA VAL A 21 3.41 11.41 0.14
C VAL A 21 3.85 12.38 1.23
N GLU A 22 3.49 13.64 1.10
CA GLU A 22 3.76 14.65 2.13
C GLU A 22 2.62 14.71 3.14
N LYS A 23 2.99 14.66 4.42
CA LYS A 23 2.08 14.90 5.53
C LYS A 23 2.44 16.21 6.19
N ARG A 24 1.47 17.15 6.27
CA ARG A 24 1.64 18.42 6.98
C ARG A 24 1.28 18.23 8.44
N ASN A 25 2.19 18.64 9.33
CA ASN A 25 1.92 18.72 10.75
C ASN A 25 1.93 20.21 11.16
N ASN A 26 0.86 20.66 11.84
CA ASN A 26 0.83 21.98 12.45
C ASN A 26 1.54 21.89 13.80
N LEU A 27 2.63 22.66 13.95
CA LEU A 27 3.30 22.79 15.23
C LEU A 27 2.60 23.85 16.09
N ASN A 28 2.68 23.72 17.41
CA ASN A 28 2.02 24.61 18.38
C ASN A 28 2.48 26.07 18.30
N ASN A 29 3.59 26.36 17.62
CA ASN A 29 4.14 27.70 17.43
C ASN A 29 3.78 28.32 16.08
N GLY A 30 2.82 27.78 15.36
CA GLY A 30 2.40 28.24 14.05
C GLY A 30 3.31 27.85 12.89
N LYS A 31 4.39 27.13 13.13
CA LYS A 31 5.25 26.60 12.08
C LYS A 31 4.60 25.35 11.49
N LYS A 32 4.76 25.17 10.17
CA LYS A 32 4.33 23.98 9.47
C LYS A 32 5.50 23.02 9.33
N ASP A 33 5.32 21.79 9.77
CA ASP A 33 6.27 20.71 9.55
C ASP A 33 5.77 19.79 8.44
N TYR A 34 6.68 19.33 7.61
CA TYR A 34 6.38 18.42 6.51
C TYR A 34 7.11 17.12 6.73
N LYS A 35 6.37 16.04 6.82
CA LYS A 35 6.94 14.70 6.89
C LYS A 35 6.69 13.98 5.58
N GLN A 36 7.75 13.43 5.00
CA GLN A 36 7.65 12.57 3.82
C GLN A 36 7.36 11.13 4.25
N LEU A 37 6.35 10.54 3.66
CA LEU A 37 5.95 9.16 3.89
C LEU A 37 6.13 8.38 2.60
N GLU A 38 6.77 7.21 2.68
CA GLU A 38 6.99 6.36 1.51
C GLU A 38 5.85 5.35 1.35
N ILE A 39 5.49 5.12 0.08
CA ILE A 39 4.65 4.01 -0.34
C ILE A 39 5.57 3.02 -1.05
N ASP A 40 5.58 1.76 -0.62
CA ASP A 40 6.49 0.76 -1.15
C ASP A 40 6.39 0.62 -2.66
N PHE A 41 5.16 0.57 -3.19
CA PHE A 41 4.95 0.45 -4.63
C PHE A 41 3.77 1.29 -5.09
N VAL A 42 4.00 2.10 -6.10
CA VAL A 42 2.96 2.74 -6.91
C VAL A 42 3.00 2.08 -8.27
N VAL A 43 1.94 1.38 -8.64
CA VAL A 43 1.95 0.54 -9.84
C VAL A 43 0.88 0.97 -10.84
N ASN A 44 1.26 0.95 -12.11
CA ASN A 44 0.41 1.38 -13.20
C ASN A 44 0.45 0.36 -14.34
N LYS A 45 -0.73 0.09 -14.92
CA LYS A 45 -0.84 -0.69 -16.15
C LYS A 45 -2.06 -0.19 -16.92
N GLY A 46 -1.82 0.47 -18.06
CA GLY A 46 -2.91 1.14 -18.78
C GLY A 46 -3.53 2.22 -17.90
N SER A 47 -4.84 2.17 -17.73
CA SER A 47 -5.60 3.07 -16.85
C SER A 47 -5.67 2.60 -15.40
N ASP A 48 -5.18 1.40 -15.10
CA ASP A 48 -5.20 0.83 -13.74
C ASP A 48 -4.02 1.36 -12.94
N LYS A 49 -4.31 1.78 -11.70
CA LYS A 49 -3.30 2.26 -10.76
C LYS A 49 -3.62 1.76 -9.36
N TYR A 50 -2.59 1.32 -8.64
CA TYR A 50 -2.72 0.80 -7.28
C TYR A 50 -1.59 1.32 -6.41
N TYR A 51 -1.90 1.56 -5.14
CA TYR A 51 -0.91 1.87 -4.10
C TYR A 51 -0.77 0.64 -3.21
N ILE A 52 0.45 0.15 -3.06
CA ILE A 52 0.72 -1.12 -2.36
C ILE A 52 1.77 -0.91 -1.27
N GLN A 53 1.46 -1.37 -0.06
CA GLN A 53 2.40 -1.53 1.03
C GLN A 53 2.56 -3.01 1.34
N SER A 54 3.74 -3.39 1.80
CA SER A 54 4.01 -4.74 2.28
C SER A 54 4.12 -4.76 3.80
N ALA A 55 3.64 -5.82 4.43
CA ALA A 55 3.68 -6.01 5.87
C ALA A 55 3.93 -7.46 6.24
N TYR A 56 4.68 -7.71 7.32
CA TYR A 56 4.89 -9.08 7.81
C TYR A 56 3.70 -9.58 8.62
N SER A 57 3.04 -8.70 9.35
CA SER A 57 1.92 -9.05 10.22
C SER A 57 1.02 -7.84 10.44
N ILE A 58 -0.29 -8.08 10.61
CA ILE A 58 -1.26 -7.05 10.98
C ILE A 58 -1.35 -6.87 12.52
N GLU A 59 -0.70 -7.73 13.29
CA GLU A 59 -0.81 -7.75 14.75
C GLU A 59 0.02 -6.67 15.45
N ASP A 60 1.05 -6.13 14.79
CA ASP A 60 1.85 -5.03 15.32
C ASP A 60 1.17 -3.70 15.05
N ASN A 61 0.43 -3.18 16.01
CA ASN A 61 -0.34 -1.95 15.87
C ASN A 61 0.53 -0.72 15.56
N ASN A 62 1.76 -0.64 16.07
CA ASN A 62 2.64 0.50 15.81
C ASN A 62 3.13 0.51 14.36
N LYS A 63 3.56 -0.63 13.86
CA LYS A 63 3.95 -0.78 12.45
C LYS A 63 2.76 -0.58 11.52
N LYS A 64 1.60 -1.10 11.90
CA LYS A 64 0.37 -0.96 11.13
C LYS A 64 0.03 0.51 10.93
N GLU A 65 0.08 1.32 11.99
CA GLU A 65 -0.21 2.74 11.90
C GLU A 65 0.79 3.47 11.00
N GLN A 66 2.08 3.17 11.11
CA GLN A 66 3.12 3.79 10.28
C GLN A 66 2.96 3.45 8.81
N GLU A 67 2.69 2.18 8.49
CA GLU A 67 2.51 1.73 7.10
C GLU A 67 1.23 2.30 6.49
N LEU A 68 0.18 2.48 7.29
CA LEU A 68 -1.08 3.04 6.83
C LEU A 68 -1.04 4.54 6.64
N GLN A 69 -0.17 5.27 7.36
CA GLN A 69 -0.10 6.74 7.27
C GLN A 69 0.14 7.21 5.83
N SER A 70 1.03 6.56 5.11
CA SER A 70 1.28 6.93 3.71
C SER A 70 0.06 6.72 2.83
N LEU A 71 -0.62 5.59 2.98
CA LEU A 71 -1.84 5.29 2.21
C LEU A 71 -2.99 6.22 2.58
N LEU A 72 -3.15 6.55 3.86
CA LEU A 72 -4.20 7.44 4.33
C LEU A 72 -4.04 8.88 3.85
N ASN A 73 -2.80 9.29 3.53
CA ASN A 73 -2.51 10.64 3.03
C ASN A 73 -2.55 10.76 1.51
N VAL A 74 -2.81 9.66 0.79
CA VAL A 74 -3.06 9.72 -0.66
C VAL A 74 -4.46 10.26 -0.91
N GLY A 75 -4.56 11.35 -1.66
CA GLY A 75 -5.82 12.07 -1.85
C GLY A 75 -6.67 11.65 -3.04
N ASP A 76 -6.41 10.48 -3.64
CA ASP A 76 -7.18 10.00 -4.80
C ASP A 76 -7.99 8.73 -4.48
N ASN A 77 -8.77 8.26 -5.46
CA ASN A 77 -9.70 7.14 -5.32
C ASN A 77 -9.14 5.80 -5.83
N PHE A 78 -7.88 5.75 -6.20
CA PHE A 78 -7.27 4.48 -6.61
C PHE A 78 -7.14 3.53 -5.42
N LYS A 79 -7.21 2.22 -5.70
CA LYS A 79 -7.16 1.20 -4.66
C LYS A 79 -5.87 1.25 -3.87
N LYS A 80 -5.99 1.14 -2.57
CA LYS A 80 -4.90 1.11 -1.61
C LYS A 80 -4.89 -0.26 -0.96
N ILE A 81 -3.79 -0.99 -1.13
CA ILE A 81 -3.70 -2.41 -0.78
C ILE A 81 -2.49 -2.63 0.12
N VAL A 82 -2.69 -3.37 1.20
CA VAL A 82 -1.62 -3.88 2.04
C VAL A 82 -1.50 -5.38 1.78
N ILE A 83 -0.35 -5.81 1.28
CA ILE A 83 -0.05 -7.24 1.08
C ILE A 83 0.70 -7.73 2.31
N VAL A 84 0.12 -8.71 2.99
CA VAL A 84 0.61 -9.21 4.27
C VAL A 84 1.12 -10.65 4.11
N TYR A 85 2.26 -10.94 4.72
CA TYR A 85 2.89 -12.26 4.71
C TYR A 85 2.24 -13.17 5.74
N ASP A 86 0.96 -13.44 5.56
CA ASP A 86 0.18 -14.29 6.46
C ASP A 86 -0.99 -14.90 5.70
N HIS A 87 -1.57 -15.98 6.24
CA HIS A 87 -2.77 -16.59 5.71
C HIS A 87 -4.01 -15.98 6.36
N PHE A 88 -4.84 -15.32 5.56
CA PHE A 88 -6.12 -14.79 6.02
C PHE A 88 -7.02 -14.49 4.80
N ILE A 89 -8.29 -14.26 5.07
CA ILE A 89 -9.24 -13.88 4.03
C ILE A 89 -9.15 -12.38 3.79
N LYS A 90 -9.07 -11.99 2.51
CA LYS A 90 -9.05 -10.58 2.10
C LYS A 90 -10.19 -9.81 2.74
N TRP A 91 -9.89 -8.61 3.24
CA TRP A 91 -10.88 -7.73 3.84
C TRP A 91 -10.55 -6.27 3.60
N GLN A 92 -11.52 -5.39 3.79
CA GLN A 92 -11.37 -3.96 3.60
C GLN A 92 -11.77 -3.24 4.90
N ASP A 93 -10.96 -2.27 5.32
CA ASP A 93 -11.25 -1.51 6.54
C ASP A 93 -12.17 -0.31 6.26
N ASP A 94 -12.50 0.45 7.32
CA ASP A 94 -13.38 1.61 7.24
C ASP A 94 -12.79 2.76 6.42
N ASN A 95 -11.48 2.77 6.22
CA ASN A 95 -10.78 3.76 5.41
C ASN A 95 -10.67 3.37 3.93
N GLY A 96 -11.21 2.22 3.56
CA GLY A 96 -11.15 1.72 2.19
C GLY A 96 -9.85 0.98 1.84
N ILE A 97 -8.98 0.73 2.82
CA ILE A 97 -7.73 0.01 2.60
C ILE A 97 -8.00 -1.49 2.58
N ILE A 98 -7.51 -2.14 1.55
CA ILE A 98 -7.69 -3.58 1.32
C ILE A 98 -6.50 -4.34 1.85
N TYR A 99 -6.75 -5.35 2.67
CA TYR A 99 -5.73 -6.24 3.22
C TYR A 99 -5.79 -7.57 2.48
N MET A 100 -4.68 -7.96 1.89
CA MET A 100 -4.58 -9.15 1.04
C MET A 100 -3.43 -10.03 1.49
N SER A 101 -3.65 -11.33 1.58
CA SER A 101 -2.58 -12.31 1.81
C SER A 101 -1.62 -12.34 0.64
N ILE A 102 -0.32 -12.51 0.91
CA ILE A 102 0.69 -12.72 -0.13
C ILE A 102 0.33 -13.92 -1.02
N TYR A 103 -0.31 -14.95 -0.45
CA TYR A 103 -0.71 -16.13 -1.20
C TYR A 103 -1.81 -15.81 -2.20
N ASP A 104 -2.82 -15.04 -1.80
CA ASP A 104 -3.87 -14.58 -2.71
C ASP A 104 -3.29 -13.72 -3.83
N PHE A 105 -2.35 -12.85 -3.50
CA PHE A 105 -1.67 -12.03 -4.48
C PHE A 105 -0.93 -12.88 -5.51
N LEU A 106 -0.12 -13.85 -5.07
CA LEU A 106 0.72 -14.66 -5.95
C LEU A 106 -0.06 -15.65 -6.79
N LEU A 107 -1.13 -16.24 -6.25
CA LEU A 107 -1.89 -17.30 -6.90
C LEU A 107 -2.91 -16.80 -7.91
N ASN A 108 -3.29 -15.54 -7.86
CA ASN A 108 -4.27 -14.96 -8.78
C ASN A 108 -3.67 -13.75 -9.51
N GLU A 109 -3.45 -13.89 -10.82
CA GLU A 109 -2.89 -12.82 -11.65
C GLU A 109 -3.74 -11.55 -11.67
N ASN A 110 -5.03 -11.66 -11.42
CA ASN A 110 -5.99 -10.57 -11.39
C ASN A 110 -6.30 -10.10 -9.95
N SER A 111 -5.50 -10.49 -8.97
CA SER A 111 -5.78 -10.22 -7.56
C SER A 111 -5.96 -8.73 -7.25
N LEU A 112 -5.17 -7.86 -7.88
CA LEU A 112 -5.27 -6.41 -7.66
C LEU A 112 -6.57 -5.86 -8.26
N LYS A 113 -6.93 -6.28 -9.45
CA LYS A 113 -8.13 -5.83 -10.14
C LYS A 113 -9.40 -6.31 -9.42
N GLU A 114 -9.37 -7.51 -8.87
CA GLU A 114 -10.47 -8.12 -8.13
C GLU A 114 -10.48 -7.72 -6.65
N ALA A 115 -9.51 -6.96 -6.21
CA ALA A 115 -9.40 -6.54 -4.82
C ALA A 115 -10.58 -5.67 -4.37
#